data_c664dcbe7bda547be5e1d8a91e01da8b
#
_entry.id   c664dcbe7bda547be5e1d8a91e01da8b
#
_cell.length_a   1.000
_cell.length_b   1.000
_cell.length_c   1.000
_cell.angle_alpha   90.00
_cell.angle_beta   90.00
_cell.angle_gamma   90.00
#
_symmetry.space_group_name_H-M   'P 1'
#
loop_
_entity.id
_entity.type
_entity.pdbx_description
1 polymer ?
#
loop_
_entity_poly.entity_id
_entity_poly.type
_entity_poly.pdbx_seq_one_letter_code
_entity_poly.pdbx_strand_id
1 'polypeptide(L)'
;MRRLLLGIFAICSTLQLVAQEPATTEMVESRPIKEFLSSFSAIDVDAPIILTLTKIGSDEAPYIIYDTKGVYTSKFTAEVDNRTNTLKISERNDPKRLSITEVQVFFSELTDINISKANVTVDGVLTSQLLDIIVSNDANFVAEVEVLDLMVFASGKSRIKLSGTTHYQSAEISTAEYDASNLETIATRSEASHNAVVKVDAMERLEVKTATGGKIYYHTQPVILRSEVTLFGGEIQRI
;
A
#
# COMPACT_ATOMS: atom_id res chain seq x y z
N MET A 1 -41.68 37.81 -80.33
CA MET A 1 -41.50 36.49 -79.75
C MET A 1 -40.18 36.45 -78.97
N ARG A 2 -40.25 36.60 -77.68
CA ARG A 2 -39.06 36.70 -76.80
C ARG A 2 -38.93 35.37 -76.03
N ARG A 3 -37.87 34.63 -76.29
CA ARG A 3 -37.57 33.41 -75.56
C ARG A 3 -36.77 33.77 -74.27
N LEU A 4 -37.33 33.43 -73.14
CA LEU A 4 -36.73 33.54 -71.81
C LEU A 4 -35.87 32.30 -71.60
N LEU A 5 -34.57 32.50 -71.35
CA LEU A 5 -33.63 31.46 -70.90
C LEU A 5 -33.54 31.53 -69.38
N LEU A 6 -34.00 30.47 -68.70
CA LEU A 6 -33.80 30.27 -67.30
C LEU A 6 -32.40 29.64 -67.07
N GLY A 7 -31.54 30.35 -66.40
CA GLY A 7 -30.25 29.85 -65.93
C GLY A 7 -30.44 29.17 -64.57
N ILE A 8 -30.11 27.90 -64.47
CA ILE A 8 -30.08 27.13 -63.25
C ILE A 8 -28.70 27.35 -62.63
N PHE A 9 -28.63 28.07 -61.49
CA PHE A 9 -27.42 28.15 -60.65
C PHE A 9 -27.37 26.92 -59.75
N ALA A 10 -26.43 26.00 -60.00
CA ALA A 10 -26.09 24.90 -59.11
C ALA A 10 -25.13 25.40 -58.05
N ILE A 11 -25.62 25.52 -56.80
CA ILE A 11 -24.79 25.82 -55.66
C ILE A 11 -24.11 24.50 -55.23
N CYS A 12 -22.83 24.42 -55.51
CA CYS A 12 -21.95 23.31 -55.06
C CYS A 12 -21.48 23.65 -53.62
N SER A 13 -22.18 23.14 -52.61
CA SER A 13 -21.74 23.23 -51.23
C SER A 13 -20.60 22.21 -50.96
N THR A 14 -19.38 22.67 -50.96
CA THR A 14 -18.22 21.90 -50.50
C THR A 14 -18.31 21.70 -48.99
N LEU A 15 -18.68 20.48 -48.55
CA LEU A 15 -18.48 20.05 -47.17
C LEU A 15 -16.96 19.93 -46.93
N GLN A 16 -16.39 20.89 -46.19
CA GLN A 16 -15.06 20.71 -45.64
C GLN A 16 -15.18 19.72 -44.45
N LEU A 17 -14.70 18.51 -44.66
CA LEU A 17 -14.41 17.59 -43.59
C LEU A 17 -13.24 18.18 -42.80
N VAL A 18 -13.49 18.78 -41.66
CA VAL A 18 -12.46 19.09 -40.69
C VAL A 18 -12.00 17.75 -40.11
N ALA A 19 -10.85 17.30 -40.58
CA ALA A 19 -10.16 16.17 -39.96
C ALA A 19 -9.80 16.61 -38.53
N GLN A 20 -10.48 16.02 -37.55
CA GLN A 20 -10.13 16.14 -36.15
C GLN A 20 -8.77 15.43 -36.00
N GLU A 21 -7.71 16.19 -35.81
CA GLU A 21 -6.40 15.63 -35.44
C GLU A 21 -6.61 14.75 -34.18
N PRO A 22 -6.06 13.52 -34.15
CA PRO A 22 -6.10 12.72 -32.95
C PRO A 22 -5.39 13.51 -31.85
N ALA A 23 -6.09 13.69 -30.71
CA ALA A 23 -5.50 14.29 -29.53
C ALA A 23 -4.21 13.54 -29.24
N THR A 24 -3.09 14.20 -29.47
CA THR A 24 -1.78 13.70 -29.07
C THR A 24 -1.82 13.60 -27.55
N THR A 25 -1.93 12.40 -27.03
CA THR A 25 -1.75 12.14 -25.60
C THR A 25 -0.30 12.56 -25.33
N GLU A 26 -0.10 13.76 -24.79
CA GLU A 26 1.21 14.18 -24.30
C GLU A 26 1.63 13.13 -23.27
N MET A 27 2.59 12.28 -23.64
CA MET A 27 3.25 11.41 -22.68
C MET A 27 3.95 12.34 -21.69
N VAL A 28 3.41 12.39 -20.45
CA VAL A 28 4.03 13.14 -19.37
C VAL A 28 5.43 12.57 -19.18
N GLU A 29 6.44 13.39 -19.46
CA GLU A 29 7.84 12.99 -19.36
C GLU A 29 8.15 12.66 -17.91
N SER A 30 8.59 11.42 -17.66
CA SER A 30 9.03 10.97 -16.33
C SER A 30 10.27 11.77 -15.92
N ARG A 31 10.22 12.42 -14.75
CA ARG A 31 11.32 13.24 -14.21
C ARG A 31 11.52 12.90 -12.73
N PRO A 32 12.19 11.77 -12.42
CA PRO A 32 12.47 11.39 -11.05
C PRO A 32 13.38 12.43 -10.37
N ILE A 33 13.02 12.78 -9.15
CA ILE A 33 13.78 13.67 -8.27
C ILE A 33 14.41 12.82 -7.19
N LYS A 34 15.70 12.97 -6.94
CA LYS A 34 16.43 12.30 -5.85
C LYS A 34 16.78 13.32 -4.76
N GLU A 35 16.45 12.98 -3.50
CA GLU A 35 16.75 13.79 -2.34
C GLU A 35 17.37 12.93 -1.22
N PHE A 36 18.43 13.42 -0.58
CA PHE A 36 18.99 12.78 0.60
C PHE A 36 18.19 13.14 1.83
N LEU A 37 18.02 12.18 2.73
CA LEU A 37 17.26 12.31 3.94
C LEU A 37 18.17 12.27 5.18
N SER A 38 17.72 12.87 6.27
CA SER A 38 18.28 12.55 7.59
C SER A 38 17.96 11.11 7.96
N SER A 39 18.69 10.51 8.87
CA SER A 39 18.40 9.17 9.38
C SER A 39 17.02 9.11 10.02
N PHE A 40 16.30 8.01 9.78
CA PHE A 40 14.99 7.74 10.35
C PHE A 40 14.85 6.24 10.63
N SER A 41 13.99 5.88 11.58
CA SER A 41 13.64 4.51 11.92
C SER A 41 12.14 4.23 11.81
N ALA A 42 11.35 5.26 11.56
CA ALA A 42 9.92 5.15 11.35
C ALA A 42 9.50 5.80 10.03
N ILE A 43 8.46 5.26 9.39
CA ILE A 43 7.85 5.84 8.19
C ILE A 43 6.35 6.02 8.38
N ASP A 44 5.84 7.19 8.02
CA ASP A 44 4.42 7.53 8.06
C ASP A 44 3.98 8.04 6.68
N VAL A 45 3.11 7.28 6.03
CA VAL A 45 2.66 7.52 4.66
C VAL A 45 1.15 7.75 4.64
N ASP A 46 0.73 8.97 4.32
CA ASP A 46 -0.68 9.30 4.07
C ASP A 46 -0.85 9.90 2.67
N ALA A 47 -0.76 9.04 1.67
CA ALA A 47 -0.79 9.44 0.27
C ALA A 47 -1.25 8.30 -0.66
N PRO A 48 -2.00 8.60 -1.73
CA PRO A 48 -2.38 7.61 -2.73
C PRO A 48 -1.24 7.36 -3.74
N ILE A 49 -0.15 6.75 -3.28
CA ILE A 49 1.10 6.55 -4.03
C ILE A 49 1.44 5.06 -4.20
N ILE A 50 2.35 4.78 -5.13
CA ILE A 50 3.05 3.49 -5.21
C ILE A 50 4.42 3.71 -4.58
N LEU A 51 4.70 2.97 -3.49
CA LEU A 51 5.93 3.10 -2.72
C LEU A 51 6.70 1.79 -2.72
N THR A 52 7.98 1.87 -3.07
CA THR A 52 8.93 0.77 -2.88
C THR A 52 9.91 1.13 -1.75
N LEU A 53 10.04 0.26 -0.77
CA LEU A 53 10.99 0.38 0.33
C LEU A 53 12.17 -0.54 0.06
N THR A 54 13.39 -0.01 -0.01
CA THR A 54 14.60 -0.79 -0.25
C THR A 54 15.61 -0.56 0.88
N LYS A 55 16.07 -1.67 1.50
CA LYS A 55 17.08 -1.59 2.55
C LYS A 55 18.45 -1.36 1.96
N ILE A 56 19.21 -0.43 2.55
CA ILE A 56 20.61 -0.13 2.23
C ILE A 56 21.53 -0.44 3.41
N GLY A 57 22.82 -0.37 3.19
CA GLY A 57 23.81 -0.53 4.25
C GLY A 57 23.69 0.55 5.33
N SER A 58 24.08 0.21 6.57
CA SER A 58 24.04 1.15 7.72
C SER A 58 25.02 2.31 7.58
N ASP A 59 26.01 2.21 6.71
CA ASP A 59 27.00 3.22 6.37
C ASP A 59 26.57 4.15 5.21
N GLU A 60 25.46 3.85 4.58
CA GLU A 60 24.90 4.64 3.50
C GLU A 60 23.86 5.65 4.04
N ALA A 61 23.88 6.89 3.48
CA ALA A 61 22.88 7.89 3.83
C ALA A 61 21.52 7.55 3.19
N PRO A 62 20.42 7.58 3.94
CA PRO A 62 19.09 7.37 3.40
C PRO A 62 18.73 8.40 2.33
N TYR A 63 17.93 8.00 1.35
CA TYR A 63 17.46 8.90 0.32
C TYR A 63 16.13 8.45 -0.26
N ILE A 64 15.45 9.37 -0.92
CA ILE A 64 14.20 9.15 -1.63
C ILE A 64 14.35 9.48 -3.10
N ILE A 65 13.70 8.69 -3.95
CA ILE A 65 13.51 9.01 -5.37
C ILE A 65 12.00 9.03 -5.61
N TYR A 66 11.48 10.11 -6.17
CA TYR A 66 10.06 10.21 -6.47
C TYR A 66 9.80 10.83 -7.83
N ASP A 67 8.74 10.39 -8.47
CA ASP A 67 8.25 10.91 -9.74
C ASP A 67 6.75 11.24 -9.63
N THR A 68 6.44 12.51 -9.56
CA THR A 68 5.06 13.03 -9.51
C THR A 68 4.43 13.16 -10.88
N LYS A 69 5.10 12.65 -11.92
CA LYS A 69 4.70 12.82 -13.33
C LYS A 69 4.59 14.30 -13.75
N GLY A 70 5.42 15.15 -13.12
CA GLY A 70 5.64 16.56 -13.51
C GLY A 70 4.56 17.57 -13.11
N VAL A 71 3.33 17.15 -12.84
CA VAL A 71 2.18 18.07 -12.62
C VAL A 71 1.89 18.32 -11.14
N TYR A 72 2.29 17.40 -10.25
CA TYR A 72 1.85 17.37 -8.85
C TYR A 72 2.98 17.57 -7.84
N THR A 73 4.17 17.95 -8.26
CA THR A 73 5.37 18.09 -7.41
C THR A 73 5.12 19.00 -6.20
N SER A 74 4.35 20.08 -6.35
CA SER A 74 4.05 20.99 -5.24
C SER A 74 3.03 20.46 -4.22
N LYS A 75 2.44 19.30 -4.47
CA LYS A 75 1.46 18.66 -3.58
C LYS A 75 2.03 17.45 -2.84
N PHE A 76 3.18 16.98 -3.29
CA PHE A 76 3.93 15.90 -2.66
C PHE A 76 4.93 16.48 -1.67
N THR A 77 5.02 15.90 -0.48
CA THR A 77 6.01 16.24 0.54
C THR A 77 6.60 14.96 1.13
N ALA A 78 7.91 14.98 1.36
CA ALA A 78 8.63 13.92 2.05
C ALA A 78 9.66 14.57 2.99
N GLU A 79 9.41 14.55 4.28
CA GLU A 79 10.22 15.23 5.27
C GLU A 79 10.48 14.34 6.48
N VAL A 80 11.71 14.38 7.02
CA VAL A 80 12.05 13.67 8.25
C VAL A 80 11.80 14.57 9.46
N ASP A 81 10.89 14.16 10.33
CA ASP A 81 10.71 14.76 11.64
C ASP A 81 11.83 14.24 12.58
N ASN A 82 12.88 15.03 12.74
CA ASN A 82 14.04 14.67 13.56
C ASN A 82 13.72 14.47 15.05
N ARG A 83 12.56 14.94 15.53
CA ARG A 83 12.15 14.75 16.93
C ARG A 83 11.64 13.33 17.17
N THR A 84 10.97 12.74 16.17
CA THR A 84 10.40 11.39 16.23
C THR A 84 11.15 10.39 15.37
N ASN A 85 12.20 10.81 14.66
CA ASN A 85 12.94 10.03 13.66
C ASN A 85 12.02 9.38 12.62
N THR A 86 10.98 10.10 12.19
CA THR A 86 9.95 9.59 11.29
C THR A 86 10.03 10.29 9.93
N LEU A 87 10.16 9.51 8.86
CA LEU A 87 9.95 10.01 7.50
C LEU A 87 8.45 10.12 7.24
N LYS A 88 7.95 11.33 7.06
CA LYS A 88 6.55 11.62 6.73
C LYS A 88 6.42 11.87 5.24
N ILE A 89 5.60 11.05 4.58
CA ILE A 89 5.27 11.20 3.16
C ILE A 89 3.78 11.51 3.04
N SER A 90 3.48 12.65 2.44
CA SER A 90 2.10 13.02 2.17
C SER A 90 1.92 13.59 0.77
N GLU A 91 0.74 13.39 0.22
CA GLU A 91 0.37 13.97 -1.06
C GLU A 91 -1.10 14.40 -1.02
N ARG A 92 -1.34 15.64 -1.43
CA ARG A 92 -2.69 16.17 -1.50
C ARG A 92 -3.47 15.50 -2.62
N ASN A 93 -4.58 14.86 -2.28
CA ASN A 93 -5.47 14.24 -3.25
C ASN A 93 -6.00 15.28 -4.26
N ASP A 94 -5.96 14.93 -5.54
CA ASP A 94 -6.54 15.70 -6.63
C ASP A 94 -7.43 14.77 -7.49
N PRO A 95 -8.76 14.96 -7.47
CA PRO A 95 -9.68 14.12 -8.24
C PRO A 95 -9.49 14.22 -9.77
N LYS A 96 -8.77 15.22 -10.26
CA LYS A 96 -8.44 15.40 -11.69
C LYS A 96 -7.13 14.71 -12.10
N ARG A 97 -6.47 14.05 -11.16
CA ARG A 97 -5.19 13.40 -11.39
C ARG A 97 -5.36 12.14 -12.24
N LEU A 98 -4.58 12.02 -13.30
CA LEU A 98 -4.56 10.88 -14.21
C LEU A 98 -3.43 9.90 -13.93
N SER A 99 -2.41 10.31 -13.17
CA SER A 99 -1.21 9.52 -12.89
C SER A 99 -0.97 9.40 -11.39
N ILE A 100 -0.41 8.28 -10.95
CA ILE A 100 -0.06 8.02 -9.55
C ILE A 100 1.42 8.36 -9.35
N THR A 101 1.77 9.01 -8.24
CA THR A 101 3.16 9.26 -7.85
C THR A 101 3.85 7.96 -7.52
N GLU A 102 5.02 7.74 -8.10
CA GLU A 102 5.89 6.61 -7.80
C GLU A 102 7.02 7.09 -6.89
N VAL A 103 7.25 6.34 -5.82
CA VAL A 103 8.23 6.70 -4.78
C VAL A 103 9.08 5.49 -4.47
N GLN A 104 10.38 5.69 -4.34
CA GLN A 104 11.33 4.72 -3.82
C GLN A 104 12.04 5.32 -2.62
N VAL A 105 11.97 4.66 -1.48
CA VAL A 105 12.66 5.08 -0.24
C VAL A 105 13.74 4.07 0.07
N PHE A 106 14.96 4.57 0.24
CA PHE A 106 16.13 3.81 0.61
C PHE A 106 16.47 4.08 2.06
N PHE A 107 16.40 3.05 2.89
CA PHE A 107 16.51 3.15 4.35
C PHE A 107 17.52 2.15 4.93
N SER A 108 18.13 2.46 6.07
CA SER A 108 19.04 1.56 6.77
C SER A 108 18.33 0.68 7.81
N GLU A 109 17.38 1.22 8.54
CA GLU A 109 16.62 0.53 9.58
C GLU A 109 15.17 1.04 9.63
N LEU A 110 14.22 0.13 9.87
CA LEU A 110 12.83 0.46 10.15
C LEU A 110 12.31 -0.39 11.31
N THR A 111 11.70 0.29 12.29
CA THR A 111 11.02 -0.31 13.45
C THR A 111 9.52 -0.04 13.43
N ASP A 112 9.09 1.04 12.77
CA ASP A 112 7.71 1.49 12.74
C ASP A 112 7.29 1.85 11.30
N ILE A 113 6.20 1.26 10.83
CA ILE A 113 5.65 1.47 9.50
C ILE A 113 4.17 1.80 9.61
N ASN A 114 3.78 3.04 9.31
CA ASN A 114 2.39 3.48 9.26
C ASN A 114 2.01 3.85 7.83
N ILE A 115 0.99 3.18 7.27
CA ILE A 115 0.60 3.33 5.87
C ILE A 115 -0.89 3.55 5.76
N SER A 116 -1.26 4.62 5.07
CA SER A 116 -2.63 4.98 4.73
C SER A 116 -2.72 5.30 3.23
N LYS A 117 -3.67 4.70 2.53
CA LYS A 117 -4.01 4.93 1.11
C LYS A 117 -2.95 4.50 0.08
N ALA A 118 -1.77 4.07 0.49
CA ALA A 118 -0.67 3.72 -0.40
C ALA A 118 -0.64 2.24 -0.77
N ASN A 119 -0.02 1.94 -1.93
CA ASN A 119 0.41 0.59 -2.28
C ASN A 119 1.91 0.48 -2.00
N VAL A 120 2.28 -0.31 -1.00
CA VAL A 120 3.67 -0.42 -0.55
C VAL A 120 4.20 -1.83 -0.75
N THR A 121 5.37 -1.92 -1.35
CA THR A 121 6.13 -3.18 -1.48
C THR A 121 7.53 -2.97 -0.91
N VAL A 122 8.01 -3.94 -0.17
CA VAL A 122 9.40 -3.96 0.29
C VAL A 122 10.23 -4.79 -0.67
N ASP A 123 11.34 -4.23 -1.12
CA ASP A 123 12.34 -4.91 -1.94
C ASP A 123 13.44 -5.44 -1.02
N GLY A 124 13.49 -6.78 -0.91
CA GLY A 124 14.35 -7.48 0.04
C GLY A 124 13.64 -7.82 1.36
N VAL A 125 14.43 -8.17 2.38
CA VAL A 125 13.94 -8.64 3.68
C VAL A 125 14.06 -7.54 4.73
N LEU A 126 12.94 -7.24 5.40
CA LEU A 126 12.93 -6.36 6.57
C LEU A 126 13.47 -7.12 7.78
N THR A 127 14.63 -6.70 8.26
CA THR A 127 15.24 -7.30 9.46
C THR A 127 15.23 -6.30 10.60
N SER A 128 14.64 -6.67 11.74
CA SER A 128 14.60 -5.86 12.96
C SER A 128 14.41 -6.76 14.18
N GLN A 129 14.66 -6.24 15.37
CA GLN A 129 14.26 -6.93 16.60
C GLN A 129 12.76 -6.72 16.88
N LEU A 130 12.29 -5.50 16.72
CA LEU A 130 10.89 -5.13 16.89
C LEU A 130 10.41 -4.45 15.61
N LEU A 131 9.22 -4.82 15.12
CA LEU A 131 8.61 -4.20 13.96
C LEU A 131 7.12 -4.00 14.18
N ASP A 132 6.70 -2.73 14.18
CA ASP A 132 5.30 -2.34 14.26
C ASP A 132 4.79 -1.90 12.88
N ILE A 133 3.72 -2.54 12.42
CA ILE A 133 3.11 -2.26 11.11
C ILE A 133 1.66 -1.86 11.32
N ILE A 134 1.31 -0.66 10.88
CA ILE A 134 -0.06 -0.13 10.87
C ILE A 134 -0.47 0.14 9.43
N VAL A 135 -1.55 -0.49 8.95
CA VAL A 135 -2.05 -0.30 7.58
C VAL A 135 -3.54 0.01 7.60
N SER A 136 -3.92 1.09 6.95
CA SER A 136 -5.30 1.59 7.00
C SER A 136 -5.77 2.19 5.67
N ASN A 137 -7.10 2.45 5.56
CA ASN A 137 -7.69 3.26 4.49
C ASN A 137 -7.38 2.77 3.06
N ASP A 138 -7.78 1.56 2.73
CA ASP A 138 -7.59 0.93 1.41
C ASP A 138 -6.12 0.72 0.99
N ALA A 139 -5.17 0.84 1.93
CA ALA A 139 -3.75 0.61 1.65
C ALA A 139 -3.43 -0.87 1.46
N ASN A 140 -2.39 -1.15 0.67
CA ASN A 140 -1.85 -2.49 0.48
C ASN A 140 -0.38 -2.51 0.92
N PHE A 141 0.02 -3.55 1.65
CA PHE A 141 1.40 -3.74 2.11
C PHE A 141 1.87 -5.18 1.87
N VAL A 142 2.99 -5.33 1.20
CA VAL A 142 3.61 -6.62 0.92
C VAL A 142 5.07 -6.58 1.34
N ALA A 143 5.49 -7.52 2.19
CA ALA A 143 6.87 -7.61 2.68
C ALA A 143 7.28 -9.03 3.02
N GLU A 144 8.58 -9.29 2.91
CA GLU A 144 9.26 -10.39 3.57
C GLU A 144 9.97 -9.86 4.81
N VAL A 145 9.80 -10.54 5.95
CA VAL A 145 10.31 -10.08 7.26
C VAL A 145 11.14 -11.16 7.94
N GLU A 146 12.18 -10.73 8.64
CA GLU A 146 12.95 -11.54 9.58
C GLU A 146 13.11 -10.73 10.87
N VAL A 147 12.19 -10.94 11.81
CA VAL A 147 12.06 -10.11 13.02
C VAL A 147 11.91 -10.99 14.25
N LEU A 148 12.18 -10.46 15.43
CA LEU A 148 11.95 -11.17 16.68
C LEU A 148 10.50 -10.99 17.13
N ASP A 149 10.05 -9.74 17.28
CA ASP A 149 8.69 -9.40 17.66
C ASP A 149 8.01 -8.57 16.55
N LEU A 150 6.83 -9.01 16.13
CA LEU A 150 6.03 -8.37 15.09
C LEU A 150 4.67 -7.97 15.63
N MET A 151 4.32 -6.68 15.53
CA MET A 151 2.98 -6.18 15.77
C MET A 151 2.36 -5.69 14.46
N VAL A 152 1.11 -6.10 14.20
CA VAL A 152 0.37 -5.73 12.99
C VAL A 152 -1.02 -5.23 13.36
N PHE A 153 -1.33 -4.01 12.92
CA PHE A 153 -2.67 -3.44 13.01
C PHE A 153 -3.18 -3.14 11.60
N ALA A 154 -4.34 -3.68 11.25
CA ALA A 154 -4.93 -3.42 9.96
C ALA A 154 -6.40 -3.02 10.08
N SER A 155 -6.79 -2.00 9.30
CA SER A 155 -8.17 -1.50 9.29
C SER A 155 -8.56 -0.89 7.93
N GLY A 156 -9.84 -0.53 7.76
CA GLY A 156 -10.30 0.28 6.65
C GLY A 156 -10.14 -0.35 5.27
N LYS A 157 -10.44 -1.64 5.12
CA LYS A 157 -10.32 -2.43 3.87
C LYS A 157 -8.90 -2.57 3.33
N SER A 158 -7.92 -2.39 4.18
CA SER A 158 -6.52 -2.60 3.81
C SER A 158 -6.20 -4.08 3.59
N ARG A 159 -5.11 -4.34 2.90
CA ARG A 159 -4.58 -5.69 2.66
C ARG A 159 -3.11 -5.75 3.04
N ILE A 160 -2.78 -6.75 3.84
CA ILE A 160 -1.40 -7.02 4.24
C ILE A 160 -1.04 -8.43 3.84
N LYS A 161 0.11 -8.60 3.22
CA LYS A 161 0.70 -9.91 2.95
C LYS A 161 2.12 -9.94 3.48
N LEU A 162 2.38 -10.84 4.44
CA LEU A 162 3.71 -11.05 5.01
C LEU A 162 4.20 -12.46 4.77
N SER A 163 5.50 -12.59 4.62
CA SER A 163 6.24 -13.85 4.53
C SER A 163 7.55 -13.75 5.30
N GLY A 164 8.24 -14.87 5.51
CA GLY A 164 9.52 -14.92 6.20
C GLY A 164 9.42 -15.54 7.58
N THR A 165 10.08 -14.97 8.60
CA THR A 165 10.16 -15.57 9.94
C THR A 165 9.97 -14.53 11.05
N THR A 166 9.31 -14.93 12.14
CA THR A 166 9.26 -14.19 13.40
C THR A 166 9.16 -15.13 14.59
N HIS A 167 9.63 -14.73 15.75
CA HIS A 167 9.40 -15.53 16.95
C HIS A 167 8.00 -15.28 17.50
N TYR A 168 7.60 -14.02 17.64
CA TYR A 168 6.33 -13.64 18.23
C TYR A 168 5.59 -12.71 17.29
N GLN A 169 4.31 -13.02 17.07
CA GLN A 169 3.42 -12.20 16.27
C GLN A 169 2.19 -11.80 17.09
N SER A 170 1.84 -10.51 17.04
CA SER A 170 0.55 -10.00 17.50
C SER A 170 -0.14 -9.28 16.36
N ALA A 171 -1.37 -9.71 15.99
CA ALA A 171 -2.11 -9.15 14.87
C ALA A 171 -3.54 -8.76 15.31
N GLU A 172 -3.89 -7.48 15.18
CA GLU A 172 -5.23 -6.96 15.42
C GLU A 172 -5.82 -6.43 14.11
N ILE A 173 -6.78 -7.15 13.54
CA ILE A 173 -7.29 -6.90 12.20
C ILE A 173 -8.78 -6.58 12.27
N SER A 174 -9.16 -5.41 11.73
CA SER A 174 -10.54 -4.94 11.70
C SER A 174 -10.92 -4.43 10.31
N THR A 175 -11.93 -5.00 9.70
CA THR A 175 -12.40 -4.62 8.34
C THR A 175 -11.31 -4.74 7.25
N ALA A 176 -10.33 -5.62 7.42
CA ALA A 176 -9.16 -5.74 6.56
C ALA A 176 -8.83 -7.20 6.25
N GLU A 177 -7.93 -7.43 5.33
CA GLU A 177 -7.39 -8.74 4.98
C GLU A 177 -5.92 -8.83 5.41
N TYR A 178 -5.58 -9.88 6.13
CA TYR A 178 -4.22 -10.18 6.56
C TYR A 178 -3.84 -11.61 6.17
N ASP A 179 -2.84 -11.75 5.33
CA ASP A 179 -2.31 -13.04 4.88
C ASP A 179 -0.85 -13.20 5.34
N ALA A 180 -0.66 -13.95 6.41
CA ALA A 180 0.62 -14.38 6.94
C ALA A 180 0.77 -15.91 6.87
N SER A 181 0.14 -16.55 5.90
CA SER A 181 0.22 -18.02 5.71
C SER A 181 1.62 -18.51 5.35
N ASN A 182 2.48 -17.63 4.86
CA ASN A 182 3.90 -17.91 4.54
C ASN A 182 4.87 -17.29 5.56
N LEU A 183 4.37 -16.87 6.72
CA LEU A 183 5.18 -16.36 7.82
C LEU A 183 5.33 -17.44 8.87
N GLU A 184 6.55 -17.97 9.03
CA GLU A 184 6.85 -18.95 10.06
C GLU A 184 6.95 -18.28 11.42
N THR A 185 6.14 -18.73 12.40
CA THR A 185 6.11 -18.14 13.74
C THR A 185 6.21 -19.22 14.82
N ILE A 186 6.83 -18.88 15.97
CA ILE A 186 6.83 -19.74 17.15
C ILE A 186 5.50 -19.57 17.87
N ALA A 187 5.11 -18.33 18.15
CA ALA A 187 3.85 -18.02 18.83
C ALA A 187 3.12 -16.85 18.16
N THR A 188 1.82 -17.04 17.95
CA THR A 188 0.95 -16.04 17.33
C THR A 188 -0.26 -15.76 18.22
N ARG A 189 -0.54 -14.48 18.44
CA ARG A 189 -1.83 -13.99 18.91
C ARG A 189 -2.51 -13.21 17.79
N SER A 190 -3.74 -13.53 17.47
CA SER A 190 -4.48 -12.81 16.43
C SER A 190 -5.93 -12.56 16.81
N GLU A 191 -6.38 -11.31 16.57
CA GLU A 191 -7.77 -10.90 16.76
C GLU A 191 -8.34 -10.41 15.43
N ALA A 192 -9.49 -10.96 15.01
CA ALA A 192 -10.21 -10.57 13.80
C ALA A 192 -11.60 -10.06 14.13
N SER A 193 -11.95 -8.88 13.62
CA SER A 193 -13.25 -8.25 13.86
C SER A 193 -13.84 -7.59 12.63
N HIS A 194 -15.15 -7.28 12.67
CA HIS A 194 -15.84 -6.52 11.59
C HIS A 194 -15.64 -7.12 10.19
N ASN A 195 -15.86 -8.43 10.06
CA ASN A 195 -15.68 -9.20 8.84
C ASN A 195 -14.23 -9.23 8.30
N ALA A 196 -13.23 -8.96 9.13
CA ALA A 196 -11.85 -9.14 8.75
C ALA A 196 -11.56 -10.61 8.42
N VAL A 197 -10.64 -10.83 7.49
CA VAL A 197 -10.16 -12.16 7.07
C VAL A 197 -8.69 -12.26 7.38
N VAL A 198 -8.33 -13.22 8.22
CA VAL A 198 -6.97 -13.41 8.71
C VAL A 198 -6.50 -14.82 8.39
N LYS A 199 -5.29 -14.95 7.86
CA LYS A 199 -4.57 -16.22 7.71
C LYS A 199 -3.27 -16.12 8.47
N VAL A 200 -3.12 -16.93 9.50
CA VAL A 200 -1.93 -16.96 10.37
C VAL A 200 -1.56 -18.39 10.68
N ASP A 201 -0.33 -18.58 11.12
CA ASP A 201 0.14 -19.87 11.59
C ASP A 201 0.99 -19.73 12.86
N ALA A 202 1.27 -20.84 13.54
CA ALA A 202 2.21 -20.89 14.65
C ALA A 202 2.65 -22.34 14.91
N MET A 203 3.90 -22.54 15.24
CA MET A 203 4.43 -23.88 15.55
C MET A 203 4.06 -24.32 16.96
N GLU A 204 4.23 -23.46 17.96
CA GLU A 204 4.05 -23.84 19.36
C GLU A 204 2.73 -23.33 19.95
N ARG A 205 2.42 -22.04 19.80
CA ARG A 205 1.26 -21.44 20.46
C ARG A 205 0.48 -20.55 19.52
N LEU A 206 -0.80 -20.86 19.34
CA LEU A 206 -1.76 -20.06 18.59
C LEU A 206 -2.91 -19.61 19.50
N GLU A 207 -3.02 -18.31 19.72
CA GLU A 207 -4.14 -17.69 20.42
C GLU A 207 -4.94 -16.86 19.45
N VAL A 208 -6.18 -17.25 19.18
CA VAL A 208 -7.03 -16.59 18.18
C VAL A 208 -8.36 -16.19 18.75
N LYS A 209 -8.80 -14.98 18.41
CA LYS A 209 -10.06 -14.43 18.83
C LYS A 209 -10.81 -13.81 17.67
N THR A 210 -12.09 -14.12 17.54
CA THR A 210 -12.96 -13.52 16.53
C THR A 210 -14.15 -12.82 17.14
N ALA A 211 -14.54 -11.71 16.53
CA ALA A 211 -15.72 -10.95 16.88
C ALA A 211 -16.38 -10.36 15.63
N THR A 212 -17.68 -10.10 15.69
CA THR A 212 -18.41 -9.32 14.66
C THR A 212 -18.17 -9.83 13.23
N GLY A 213 -18.26 -11.16 13.04
CA GLY A 213 -18.08 -11.81 11.74
C GLY A 213 -16.63 -11.98 11.26
N GLY A 214 -15.64 -11.69 12.11
CA GLY A 214 -14.22 -11.91 11.78
C GLY A 214 -13.92 -13.39 11.50
N LYS A 215 -12.96 -13.67 10.63
CA LYS A 215 -12.57 -15.03 10.22
C LYS A 215 -11.08 -15.21 10.36
N ILE A 216 -10.68 -16.31 11.02
CA ILE A 216 -9.27 -16.68 11.16
C ILE A 216 -9.06 -18.09 10.63
N TYR A 217 -8.10 -18.24 9.72
CA TYR A 217 -7.69 -19.50 9.13
C TYR A 217 -6.24 -19.81 9.49
N TYR A 218 -5.95 -21.10 9.77
CA TYR A 218 -4.59 -21.56 10.06
C TYR A 218 -4.36 -22.96 9.47
N HIS A 219 -3.09 -23.30 9.15
CA HIS A 219 -2.74 -24.61 8.53
C HIS A 219 -2.14 -25.58 9.54
N THR A 220 -1.11 -25.14 10.28
CA THR A 220 -0.35 -25.96 11.19
C THR A 220 -1.15 -26.24 12.47
N GLN A 221 -1.07 -27.46 12.99
CA GLN A 221 -1.61 -27.77 14.30
C GLN A 221 -0.60 -27.34 15.38
N PRO A 222 -0.82 -26.25 16.12
CA PRO A 222 0.10 -25.83 17.16
C PRO A 222 0.06 -26.78 18.37
N VAL A 223 1.13 -26.76 19.18
CA VAL A 223 1.15 -27.50 20.46
C VAL A 223 0.07 -27.00 21.41
N ILE A 224 -0.13 -25.67 21.46
CA ILE A 224 -1.14 -25.02 22.28
C ILE A 224 -2.05 -24.19 21.39
N LEU A 225 -3.32 -24.54 21.33
CA LEU A 225 -4.35 -23.76 20.66
C LEU A 225 -5.32 -23.18 21.70
N ARG A 226 -5.51 -21.86 21.67
CA ARG A 226 -6.56 -21.16 22.39
C ARG A 226 -7.42 -20.39 21.39
N SER A 227 -8.71 -20.69 21.36
CA SER A 227 -9.64 -20.04 20.44
C SER A 227 -10.84 -19.48 21.18
N GLU A 228 -11.23 -18.26 20.85
CA GLU A 228 -12.39 -17.58 21.39
C GLU A 228 -13.25 -16.98 20.28
N VAL A 229 -14.53 -17.30 20.27
CA VAL A 229 -15.53 -16.67 19.40
C VAL A 229 -16.48 -15.87 20.30
N THR A 230 -16.47 -14.56 20.13
CA THR A 230 -17.29 -13.66 20.97
C THR A 230 -18.68 -13.42 20.35
N LEU A 231 -19.49 -12.60 21.01
CA LEU A 231 -20.83 -12.21 20.56
C LEU A 231 -20.82 -11.69 19.12
N PHE A 232 -21.87 -12.03 18.37
CA PHE A 232 -22.09 -11.73 16.94
C PHE A 232 -21.27 -12.55 15.96
N GLY A 233 -20.73 -13.68 16.41
CA GLY A 233 -20.16 -14.68 15.53
C GLY A 233 -18.79 -14.35 14.98
N GLY A 234 -18.23 -15.36 14.38
CA GLY A 234 -16.93 -15.36 13.74
C GLY A 234 -16.61 -16.79 13.35
N GLU A 235 -15.55 -16.99 12.61
CA GLU A 235 -15.10 -18.30 12.16
C GLU A 235 -13.63 -18.49 12.52
N ILE A 236 -13.30 -19.63 13.13
CA ILE A 236 -11.92 -20.05 13.35
C ILE A 236 -11.84 -21.47 12.78
N GLN A 237 -11.04 -21.62 11.73
CA GLN A 237 -10.97 -22.87 10.98
C GLN A 237 -9.53 -23.23 10.64
N ARG A 238 -9.20 -24.51 10.79
CA ARG A 238 -8.01 -25.09 10.21
C ARG A 238 -8.29 -25.47 8.75
N ILE A 239 -7.43 -25.07 7.83
CA ILE A 239 -7.54 -25.29 6.38
C ILE A 239 -6.39 -26.15 5.85
#